data_6b50dfaed2a122e4a341f2b58f76430b
#
_entry.id   6b50dfaed2a122e4a341f2b58f76430b
#
_cell.length_a   1.000
_cell.length_b   1.000
_cell.length_c   1.000
_cell.angle_alpha   90.00
_cell.angle_beta   90.00
_cell.angle_gamma   90.00
#
_symmetry.space_group_name_H-M   'P 1'
#
loop_
_entity.id
_entity.type
_entity.pdbx_description
1 polymer ?
#
loop_
_entity_poly.entity_id
_entity_poly.type
_entity_poly.pdbx_seq_one_letter_code
_entity_poly.pdbx_strand_id
1 'polypeptide(L)' 'MGGMDLDTAIRLRWALRDIKAKRTKLMPVNPGDLETLIEMGLVEMRNDAPLLTNAAHQALDQ' A
#
# COMPACT_ATOMS: atom_id res chain seq x y z
N MET A 1 9.97 -20.43 -5.33
CA MET A 1 9.54 -19.51 -4.41
C MET A 1 8.97 -18.37 -5.05
N GLY A 2 8.01 -18.13 -5.39
CA GLY A 2 7.49 -17.00 -6.04
C GLY A 2 6.41 -16.39 -5.27
N GLY A 3 6.38 -16.25 -4.17
CA GLY A 3 5.30 -15.64 -3.49
C GLY A 3 5.75 -14.68 -2.41
N MET A 4 4.86 -13.85 -2.01
CA MET A 4 5.06 -12.95 -0.92
C MET A 4 4.86 -13.70 0.38
N ASP A 5 5.73 -13.50 1.36
CA ASP A 5 5.53 -14.10 2.67
C ASP A 5 4.23 -13.59 3.29
N LEU A 6 3.62 -14.41 4.14
CA LEU A 6 2.39 -14.01 4.81
C LEU A 6 2.58 -12.72 5.60
N ASP A 7 3.70 -12.59 6.31
CA ASP A 7 3.97 -11.39 7.08
C ASP A 7 4.06 -10.16 6.18
N THR A 8 4.72 -10.29 5.04
CA THR A 8 4.83 -9.20 4.09
C THR A 8 3.45 -8.82 3.54
N ALA A 9 2.64 -9.82 3.21
CA ALA A 9 1.29 -9.57 2.70
C ALA A 9 0.45 -8.82 3.73
N ILE A 10 0.54 -9.19 4.99
CA ILE A 10 -0.19 -8.53 6.06
C ILE A 10 0.29 -7.08 6.21
N ARG A 11 1.61 -6.87 6.20
CA ARG A 11 2.17 -5.53 6.32
C ARG A 11 1.72 -4.64 5.17
N LEU A 12 1.72 -5.15 3.96
CA LEU A 12 1.30 -4.37 2.80
C LEU A 12 -0.19 -4.03 2.88
N ARG A 13 -1.00 -4.97 3.37
CA ARG A 13 -2.42 -4.70 3.55
C ARG A 13 -2.65 -3.59 4.58
N TRP A 14 -1.91 -3.61 5.69
CA TRP A 14 -2.00 -2.55 6.69
C TRP A 14 -1.54 -1.21 6.10
N ALA A 15 -0.49 -1.21 5.29
CA ALA A 15 -0.02 -0.01 4.63
C ALA A 15 -1.10 0.57 3.72
N LEU A 16 -1.80 -0.27 2.96
CA LEU A 16 -2.90 0.18 2.10
C LEU A 16 -4.02 0.81 2.93
N ARG A 17 -4.36 0.21 4.05
CA ARG A 17 -5.39 0.75 4.94
C ARG A 17 -4.98 2.10 5.51
N ASP A 18 -3.72 2.25 5.89
CA ASP A 18 -3.23 3.51 6.42
C ASP A 18 -3.27 4.61 5.36
N ILE A 19 -2.92 4.28 4.13
CA ILE A 19 -3.00 5.22 3.02
C ILE A 19 -4.46 5.62 2.77
N LYS A 20 -5.35 4.63 2.76
CA LYS A 20 -6.78 4.88 2.56
C LYS A 20 -7.35 5.79 3.65
N ALA A 21 -6.91 5.60 4.89
CA ALA A 21 -7.37 6.39 6.01
C ALA A 21 -6.63 7.71 6.17
N LYS A 22 -5.65 7.97 5.31
CA LYS A 22 -4.82 9.18 5.33
C LYS A 22 -4.06 9.33 6.64
N ARG A 23 -3.61 8.21 7.21
CA ARG A 23 -2.85 8.23 8.46
C ARG A 23 -1.36 8.40 8.25
N THR A 24 -0.93 8.51 7.00
CA THR A 24 0.50 8.55 6.68
C THR A 24 1.20 9.82 7.17
N LYS A 25 0.44 10.83 7.57
CA LYS A 25 1.03 12.04 8.13
C LYS A 25 1.62 11.78 9.51
N LEU A 26 0.98 10.92 10.30
CA LEU A 26 1.44 10.60 11.65
C LEU A 26 2.38 9.39 11.66
N MET A 27 2.11 8.42 10.79
CA MET A 27 2.90 7.21 10.69
C MET A 27 3.20 6.95 9.22
N PRO A 28 4.30 7.50 8.70
CA PRO A 28 4.65 7.33 7.29
C PRO A 28 4.82 5.87 6.93
N VAL A 29 4.38 5.51 5.75
CA VAL A 29 4.57 4.15 5.24
C VAL A 29 6.06 3.91 5.01
N ASN A 30 6.52 2.71 5.34
CA ASN A 30 7.90 2.32 5.08
C ASN A 30 8.20 2.51 3.58
N PRO A 31 9.29 3.21 3.22
CA PRO A 31 9.61 3.45 1.81
C PRO A 31 9.72 2.19 0.98
N GLY A 32 10.25 1.10 1.53
CA GLY A 32 10.35 -0.16 0.82
C GLY A 32 8.98 -0.77 0.53
N ASP A 33 8.09 -0.71 1.51
CA ASP A 33 6.72 -1.21 1.34
C ASP A 33 5.96 -0.35 0.32
N LEU A 34 6.14 0.97 0.39
CA LEU A 34 5.49 1.87 -0.55
C LEU A 34 5.96 1.58 -1.98
N GLU A 35 7.25 1.39 -2.17
CA GLU A 35 7.79 1.08 -3.48
C GLU A 35 7.22 -0.23 -4.02
N THR A 36 7.12 -1.24 -3.16
CA THR A 36 6.53 -2.52 -3.53
C THR A 36 5.08 -2.34 -3.98
N LEU A 37 4.30 -1.55 -3.24
CA LEU A 37 2.90 -1.30 -3.58
C LEU A 37 2.76 -0.56 -4.91
N ILE A 38 3.68 0.36 -5.19
CA ILE A 38 3.69 1.07 -6.48
C ILE A 38 3.97 0.08 -7.61
N GLU A 39 4.95 -0.79 -7.43
CA GLU A 39 5.28 -1.80 -8.43
C GLU A 39 4.13 -2.77 -8.68
N MET A 40 3.36 -3.06 -7.65
CA MET A 40 2.18 -3.94 -7.77
C MET A 40 0.99 -3.24 -8.41
N GLY A 41 1.09 -1.93 -8.65
CA GLY A 41 -0.01 -1.18 -9.22
C GLY A 41 -1.12 -0.85 -8.24
N LEU A 42 -0.86 -0.94 -6.95
CA LEU A 42 -1.84 -0.68 -5.91
C LEU A 42 -1.79 0.75 -5.38
N VAL A 43 -0.66 1.42 -5.57
CA VAL A 43 -0.47 2.79 -5.08
C VAL A 43 0.14 3.63 -6.19
N GLU A 44 -0.29 4.87 -6.30
CA GLU A 44 0.35 5.84 -7.20
C GLU A 44 0.72 7.07 -6.39
N MET A 45 1.78 7.75 -6.81
CA MET A 45 2.20 8.99 -6.16
C MET A 45 1.58 10.16 -6.88
N ARG A 46 0.93 11.04 -6.13
CA ARG A 46 0.32 12.23 -6.69
C ARG A 46 0.56 13.39 -5.72
N ASN A 47 1.19 14.46 -6.21
CA ASN A 47 1.54 15.61 -5.38
C ASN A 47 2.36 15.19 -4.15
N ASP A 48 3.30 14.26 -4.36
CA ASP A 48 4.17 13.71 -3.31
C ASP A 48 3.41 12.97 -2.21
N ALA A 49 2.20 12.55 -2.48
CA ALA A 49 1.40 11.77 -1.54
C ALA A 49 0.95 10.46 -2.17
N PRO A 50 0.95 9.36 -1.41
CA PRO A 50 0.49 8.08 -1.94
C PRO A 50 -1.03 8.05 -2.01
N LEU A 51 -1.56 7.52 -3.11
CA LEU A 51 -2.99 7.32 -3.30
C LEU A 51 -3.23 5.89 -3.75
N LEU A 52 -4.34 5.32 -3.30
CA LEU A 52 -4.73 3.99 -3.74
C LEU A 52 -5.28 4.02 -5.17
N THR A 53 -4.90 3.02 -5.95
CA THR A 53 -5.47 2.83 -7.28
C THR A 53 -6.81 2.09 -7.17
N ASN A 54 -7.54 1.99 -8.26
CA ASN A 54 -8.78 1.20 -8.29
C ASN A 54 -8.51 -0.26 -7.92
N ALA A 55 -7.38 -0.80 -8.36
CA ALA A 55 -7.01 -2.16 -8.04
C ALA A 55 -6.86 -2.35 -6.52
N ALA A 56 -6.29 -1.36 -5.85
CA ALA A 56 -6.14 -1.42 -4.40
C ALA A 56 -7.48 -1.37 -3.68
N HIS A 57 -8.38 -0.50 -4.13
CA HIS A 57 -9.72 -0.44 -3.54
C HIS A 57 -10.46 -1.76 -3.71
N GLN A 58 -10.35 -2.38 -4.88
CA GLN A 58 -10.98 -3.68 -5.10
C GLN A 58 -10.37 -4.75 -4.19
N ALA A 59 -9.05 -4.72 -4.00
CA ALA A 59 -8.39 -5.69 -3.13
C ALA A 59 -8.82 -5.55 -1.68
N LEU A 60 -9.04 -4.33 -1.21
CA LEU A 60 -9.46 -4.09 0.17
C LEU A 60 -10.93 -4.40 0.40
N ASP A 61 -11.75 -4.37 -0.65
CA ASP A 61 -13.17 -4.65 -0.52
C ASP A 61 -13.50 -6.14 -0.48
N GLN A 62 -12.52 -6.99 -0.71
CA GLN A 62 -12.74 -8.43 -0.69
C GLN A 62 -12.55 -9.04 0.68
#